data_888c949ab48aab0ea20fc1846c1abd3c
#
_entry.id   888c949ab48aab0ea20fc1846c1abd3c
#
_cell.length_a   1.000
_cell.length_b   1.000
_cell.length_c   1.000
_cell.angle_alpha   90.00
_cell.angle_beta   90.00
_cell.angle_gamma   90.00
#
_symmetry.space_group_name_H-M   'P 1'
#
loop_
_entity.id
_entity.type
_entity.pdbx_description
1 polymer ?
#
loop_
_entity_poly.entity_id
_entity_poly.type
_entity_poly.pdbx_seq_one_letter_code
_entity_poly.pdbx_strand_id
1 'polypeptide(L)'
;AQGTPLVQNRMVTFHGGKPVTLTIAVSNYDHFYGGIVYPPAFGTMLAVNTTRGIRFAFCLFSCTVTFVCALLSFYFCRRMKQKNTFLFGLICLAMCGLSSYPVLHMLAAVPVFPWYTMELFCIYLVTWLIVVLQNRICRPGFLPAAISNGVGVAFLVYAFLYGMMASHLSLGAIRFFSASVFCYKAASALYLLIIAVLAIHRGEQRSRPIFYAAAAATCAFIWDRLLPVYEPVIGGWFLEWGSFFIAAAIGYSLWRDVIEGYGLS
;
A
#
# COMPACT_ATOMS: atom_id res chain seq x y z
N ALA A 1 28.23 -7.41 -20.37
CA ALA A 1 27.69 -8.28 -19.33
C ALA A 1 26.32 -7.72 -18.95
N GLN A 2 25.24 -8.44 -19.21
CA GLN A 2 23.91 -8.09 -18.73
C GLN A 2 23.87 -8.44 -17.25
N GLY A 3 23.70 -7.43 -16.38
CA GLY A 3 23.47 -7.64 -14.94
C GLY A 3 22.01 -7.95 -14.69
N THR A 4 21.73 -8.89 -13.80
CA THR A 4 20.36 -9.12 -13.34
C THR A 4 20.02 -8.07 -12.28
N PRO A 5 18.95 -7.25 -12.45
CA PRO A 5 18.59 -6.26 -11.46
C PRO A 5 18.04 -6.95 -10.20
N LEU A 6 18.81 -6.91 -9.12
CA LEU A 6 18.46 -7.50 -7.83
C LEU A 6 18.31 -6.41 -6.78
N VAL A 7 17.23 -6.46 -6.01
CA VAL A 7 17.05 -5.62 -4.82
C VAL A 7 17.53 -6.38 -3.59
N GLN A 8 18.49 -5.80 -2.89
CA GLN A 8 19.02 -6.38 -1.66
C GLN A 8 19.50 -5.29 -0.70
N ASN A 9 19.13 -5.41 0.56
CA ASN A 9 19.67 -4.59 1.64
C ASN A 9 21.00 -5.19 2.11
N ARG A 10 22.11 -4.45 1.93
CA ARG A 10 23.42 -4.86 2.39
C ARG A 10 23.89 -3.97 3.52
N MET A 11 24.54 -4.56 4.50
CA MET A 11 25.21 -3.86 5.59
C MET A 11 26.72 -4.07 5.44
N VAL A 12 27.46 -2.98 5.53
CA VAL A 12 28.92 -2.99 5.53
C VAL A 12 29.38 -2.42 6.88
N THR A 13 30.25 -3.16 7.57
CA THR A 13 30.86 -2.73 8.83
C THR A 13 32.29 -2.36 8.62
N PHE A 14 32.76 -1.27 9.26
CA PHE A 14 34.12 -0.85 9.25
C PHE A 14 34.51 -0.36 10.65
N HIS A 15 35.82 -0.50 11.00
CA HIS A 15 36.33 -0.07 12.29
C HIS A 15 36.55 1.44 12.27
N GLY A 16 36.06 2.13 13.30
CA GLY A 16 36.27 3.56 13.47
C GLY A 16 37.76 3.92 13.76
N GLY A 17 38.06 5.21 13.61
CA GLY A 17 39.40 5.75 13.96
C GLY A 17 40.29 6.07 12.77
N LYS A 18 39.89 5.73 11.55
CA LYS A 18 40.54 6.16 10.29
C LYS A 18 39.52 6.69 9.31
N PRO A 19 39.88 7.65 8.44
CA PRO A 19 38.98 8.07 7.35
C PRO A 19 38.72 6.88 6.42
N VAL A 20 37.44 6.63 6.13
CA VAL A 20 36.98 5.55 5.27
C VAL A 20 36.37 6.17 4.02
N THR A 21 36.81 5.75 2.86
CA THR A 21 36.20 6.13 1.58
C THR A 21 35.26 5.00 1.13
N LEU A 22 33.97 5.30 1.06
CA LEU A 22 32.96 4.38 0.53
C LEU A 22 32.72 4.68 -0.95
N THR A 23 33.11 3.75 -1.82
CA THR A 23 32.83 3.84 -3.26
C THR A 23 31.68 2.91 -3.59
N ILE A 24 30.58 3.47 -4.09
CA ILE A 24 29.39 2.71 -4.51
C ILE A 24 29.32 2.78 -6.04
N ALA A 25 29.60 1.65 -6.69
CA ALA A 25 29.43 1.54 -8.14
C ALA A 25 27.98 1.12 -8.45
N VAL A 26 27.30 1.92 -9.23
CA VAL A 26 25.91 1.67 -9.63
C VAL A 26 25.82 1.60 -11.13
N SER A 27 25.20 0.54 -11.66
CA SER A 27 24.88 0.39 -13.07
C SER A 27 23.39 0.10 -13.23
N ASN A 28 22.76 0.71 -14.23
CA ASN A 28 21.37 0.48 -14.54
C ASN A 28 21.21 0.20 -16.03
N TYR A 29 20.92 -1.05 -16.38
CA TYR A 29 20.75 -1.50 -17.76
C TYR A 29 19.32 -1.89 -18.10
N ASP A 30 18.50 -2.27 -17.09
CA ASP A 30 17.24 -2.97 -17.34
C ASP A 30 16.03 -2.39 -16.59
N HIS A 31 16.19 -1.34 -15.79
CA HIS A 31 15.08 -0.79 -15.03
C HIS A 31 15.16 0.73 -14.92
N PHE A 32 13.99 1.42 -14.99
CA PHE A 32 13.93 2.88 -14.91
C PHE A 32 14.27 3.44 -13.51
N TYR A 33 14.10 2.67 -12.44
CA TYR A 33 14.66 2.95 -11.12
C TYR A 33 16.05 2.32 -11.04
N GLY A 34 17.05 3.07 -11.42
CA GLY A 34 18.43 2.67 -11.24
C GLY A 34 19.10 3.51 -10.16
N GLY A 35 20.07 2.93 -9.50
CA GLY A 35 20.84 3.64 -8.52
C GLY A 35 20.59 3.23 -7.08
N ILE A 36 20.96 4.10 -6.16
CA ILE A 36 20.66 3.96 -4.74
C ILE A 36 19.25 4.45 -4.54
N VAL A 37 18.31 3.52 -4.33
CA VAL A 37 16.87 3.84 -4.17
C VAL A 37 16.62 4.61 -2.89
N TYR A 38 17.35 4.26 -1.82
CA TYR A 38 17.29 4.95 -0.53
C TYR A 38 18.67 5.42 -0.10
N PRO A 39 18.78 6.57 0.59
CA PRO A 39 20.06 7.02 1.11
C PRO A 39 20.64 5.99 2.07
N PRO A 40 21.96 5.75 2.05
CA PRO A 40 22.58 4.82 2.97
C PRO A 40 22.48 5.34 4.40
N ALA A 41 22.05 4.48 5.32
CA ALA A 41 21.98 4.79 6.74
C ALA A 41 23.36 4.59 7.39
N PHE A 42 23.86 5.61 8.07
CA PHE A 42 25.11 5.57 8.83
C PHE A 42 24.82 5.60 10.32
N GLY A 43 25.57 4.81 11.08
CA GLY A 43 25.43 4.78 12.52
C GLY A 43 26.25 3.68 13.16
N THR A 44 26.11 3.52 14.47
CA THR A 44 26.67 2.36 15.16
C THR A 44 26.00 1.09 14.66
N MET A 45 26.73 -0.03 14.69
CA MET A 45 26.20 -1.34 14.28
C MET A 45 24.89 -1.67 15.00
N LEU A 46 24.80 -1.32 16.28
CA LEU A 46 23.60 -1.53 17.08
C LEU A 46 22.43 -0.69 16.55
N ALA A 47 22.62 0.60 16.29
CA ALA A 47 21.56 1.49 15.81
C ALA A 47 21.01 1.06 14.43
N VAL A 48 21.91 0.73 13.49
CA VAL A 48 21.53 0.28 12.16
C VAL A 48 20.79 -1.06 12.20
N ASN A 49 21.27 -2.00 13.01
CA ASN A 49 20.59 -3.30 13.18
C ASN A 49 19.24 -3.16 13.86
N THR A 50 19.13 -2.30 14.89
CA THR A 50 17.84 -2.06 15.57
C THR A 50 16.83 -1.46 14.60
N THR A 51 17.20 -0.44 13.82
CA THR A 51 16.32 0.17 12.84
C THR A 51 15.87 -0.84 11.78
N ARG A 52 16.81 -1.64 11.25
CA ARG A 52 16.49 -2.72 10.31
C ARG A 52 15.55 -3.76 10.91
N GLY A 53 15.81 -4.16 12.17
CA GLY A 53 15.00 -5.13 12.90
C GLY A 53 13.58 -4.64 13.13
N ILE A 54 13.40 -3.37 13.52
CA ILE A 54 12.09 -2.75 13.70
C ILE A 54 11.32 -2.72 12.37
N ARG A 55 11.95 -2.32 11.28
CA ARG A 55 11.33 -2.32 9.95
C ARG A 55 10.89 -3.73 9.54
N PHE A 56 11.77 -4.71 9.70
CA PHE A 56 11.46 -6.11 9.38
C PHE A 56 10.30 -6.64 10.22
N ALA A 57 10.34 -6.44 11.53
CA ALA A 57 9.30 -6.88 12.44
C ALA A 57 7.95 -6.23 12.11
N PHE A 58 7.94 -4.94 11.76
CA PHE A 58 6.74 -4.24 11.38
C PHE A 58 6.14 -4.76 10.07
N CYS A 59 6.94 -4.95 9.03
CA CYS A 59 6.48 -5.50 7.76
C CYS A 59 5.96 -6.93 7.91
N LEU A 60 6.66 -7.76 8.69
CA LEU A 60 6.25 -9.13 8.99
C LEU A 60 4.94 -9.17 9.78
N PHE A 61 4.79 -8.33 10.79
CA PHE A 61 3.57 -8.18 11.57
C PHE A 61 2.39 -7.76 10.66
N SER A 62 2.58 -6.74 9.83
CA SER A 62 1.59 -6.27 8.86
C SER A 62 1.15 -7.39 7.91
N CYS A 63 2.11 -8.11 7.34
CA CYS A 63 1.85 -9.24 6.45
C CYS A 63 1.05 -10.34 7.15
N THR A 64 1.45 -10.72 8.37
CA THR A 64 0.79 -11.78 9.14
C THR A 64 -0.63 -11.40 9.53
N VAL A 65 -0.82 -10.18 10.06
CA VAL A 65 -2.14 -9.71 10.49
C VAL A 65 -3.10 -9.62 9.31
N THR A 66 -2.66 -9.04 8.20
CA THR A 66 -3.52 -8.92 7.00
C THR A 66 -3.85 -10.30 6.41
N PHE A 67 -2.91 -11.24 6.41
CA PHE A 67 -3.17 -12.61 5.97
C PHE A 67 -4.21 -13.32 6.85
N VAL A 68 -4.06 -13.25 8.18
CA VAL A 68 -5.03 -13.83 9.13
C VAL A 68 -6.41 -13.18 8.95
N CYS A 69 -6.47 -11.84 8.83
CA CYS A 69 -7.73 -11.14 8.57
C CYS A 69 -8.38 -11.57 7.25
N ALA A 70 -7.59 -11.83 6.20
CA ALA A 70 -8.11 -12.35 4.93
C ALA A 70 -8.74 -13.74 5.11
N LEU A 71 -8.04 -14.67 5.78
CA LEU A 71 -8.55 -16.02 6.04
C LEU A 71 -9.86 -16.00 6.86
N LEU A 72 -9.89 -15.22 7.93
CA LEU A 72 -11.09 -15.05 8.75
C LEU A 72 -12.25 -14.46 7.95
N SER A 73 -11.96 -13.45 7.12
CA SER A 73 -12.99 -12.81 6.28
C SER A 73 -13.56 -13.78 5.24
N PHE A 74 -12.75 -14.65 4.63
CA PHE A 74 -13.24 -15.65 3.70
C PHE A 74 -14.03 -16.74 4.42
N TYR A 75 -13.61 -17.15 5.63
CA TYR A 75 -14.36 -18.08 6.47
C TYR A 75 -15.75 -17.54 6.80
N PHE A 76 -15.84 -16.29 7.33
CA PHE A 76 -17.12 -15.67 7.66
C PHE A 76 -17.98 -15.38 6.43
N CYS A 77 -17.36 -14.98 5.30
CA CYS A 77 -18.09 -14.81 4.05
C CYS A 77 -18.84 -16.09 3.63
N ARG A 78 -18.18 -17.25 3.76
CA ARG A 78 -18.82 -18.55 3.44
C ARG A 78 -19.99 -18.86 4.39
N ARG A 79 -19.86 -18.53 5.66
CA ARG A 79 -20.90 -18.77 6.68
C ARG A 79 -22.08 -17.83 6.55
N MET A 80 -21.83 -16.54 6.37
CA MET A 80 -22.86 -15.49 6.41
C MET A 80 -23.32 -15.05 5.02
N LYS A 81 -22.71 -15.55 3.95
CA LYS A 81 -22.98 -15.17 2.54
C LYS A 81 -22.89 -13.66 2.28
N GLN A 82 -22.09 -12.93 3.06
CA GLN A 82 -21.94 -11.48 2.97
C GLN A 82 -20.85 -11.09 1.95
N LYS A 83 -21.27 -10.48 0.85
CA LYS A 83 -20.37 -10.03 -0.23
C LYS A 83 -19.35 -8.96 0.22
N ASN A 84 -19.70 -8.13 1.20
CA ASN A 84 -18.80 -7.09 1.71
C ASN A 84 -17.64 -7.71 2.49
N THR A 85 -17.87 -8.75 3.27
CA THR A 85 -16.82 -9.49 3.98
C THR A 85 -15.86 -10.17 3.01
N PHE A 86 -16.34 -10.66 1.87
CA PHE A 86 -15.49 -11.19 0.81
C PHE A 86 -14.55 -10.11 0.23
N LEU A 87 -15.11 -8.93 -0.11
CA LEU A 87 -14.30 -7.81 -0.61
C LEU A 87 -13.25 -7.35 0.41
N PHE A 88 -13.61 -7.32 1.68
CA PHE A 88 -12.65 -7.01 2.74
C PHE A 88 -11.53 -8.05 2.84
N GLY A 89 -11.86 -9.33 2.68
CA GLY A 89 -10.86 -10.40 2.58
C GLY A 89 -9.89 -10.19 1.42
N LEU A 90 -10.38 -9.76 0.25
CA LEU A 90 -9.54 -9.41 -0.90
C LEU A 90 -8.64 -8.20 -0.63
N ILE A 91 -9.15 -7.17 0.06
CA ILE A 91 -8.34 -6.01 0.49
C ILE A 91 -7.19 -6.50 1.37
N CYS A 92 -7.49 -7.30 2.39
CA CYS A 92 -6.48 -7.82 3.31
C CYS A 92 -5.44 -8.70 2.59
N LEU A 93 -5.86 -9.52 1.62
CA LEU A 93 -4.96 -10.34 0.82
C LEU A 93 -4.04 -9.47 -0.07
N ALA A 94 -4.57 -8.43 -0.70
CA ALA A 94 -3.78 -7.49 -1.49
C ALA A 94 -2.80 -6.68 -0.62
N MET A 95 -3.20 -6.31 0.61
CA MET A 95 -2.30 -5.67 1.58
C MET A 95 -1.19 -6.62 2.06
N CYS A 96 -1.51 -7.91 2.24
CA CYS A 96 -0.50 -8.93 2.51
C CYS A 96 0.51 -9.03 1.35
N GLY A 97 0.05 -9.03 0.10
CA GLY A 97 0.89 -9.01 -1.08
C GLY A 97 1.81 -7.78 -1.13
N LEU A 98 1.29 -6.60 -0.80
CA LEU A 98 2.05 -5.37 -0.71
C LEU A 98 3.14 -5.44 0.37
N SER A 99 2.80 -5.91 1.58
CA SER A 99 3.73 -6.01 2.70
C SER A 99 4.74 -7.16 2.56
N SER A 100 4.49 -8.13 1.68
CA SER A 100 5.38 -9.28 1.48
C SER A 100 6.68 -8.92 0.76
N TYR A 101 6.64 -8.00 -0.19
CA TYR A 101 7.83 -7.62 -0.95
C TYR A 101 8.95 -7.01 -0.09
N PRO A 102 8.69 -6.03 0.79
CA PRO A 102 9.70 -5.56 1.76
C PRO A 102 10.30 -6.67 2.62
N VAL A 103 9.49 -7.64 3.07
CA VAL A 103 9.98 -8.77 3.85
C VAL A 103 10.92 -9.65 3.02
N LEU A 104 10.54 -9.96 1.79
CA LEU A 104 11.33 -10.83 0.91
C LEU A 104 12.72 -10.24 0.59
N HIS A 105 12.79 -8.97 0.20
CA HIS A 105 14.08 -8.37 -0.16
C HIS A 105 14.97 -8.03 1.05
N MET A 106 14.44 -8.05 2.28
CA MET A 106 15.25 -8.01 3.50
C MET A 106 15.90 -9.35 3.83
N LEU A 107 15.28 -10.46 3.41
CA LEU A 107 15.77 -11.82 3.65
C LEU A 107 16.66 -12.34 2.53
N ALA A 108 16.38 -12.00 1.29
CA ALA A 108 17.06 -12.52 0.11
C ALA A 108 17.23 -11.46 -0.98
N ALA A 109 18.16 -11.68 -1.89
CA ALA A 109 18.24 -10.93 -3.14
C ALA A 109 17.09 -11.36 -4.05
N VAL A 110 16.19 -10.43 -4.34
CA VAL A 110 14.97 -10.68 -5.11
C VAL A 110 15.05 -9.93 -6.44
N PRO A 111 14.76 -10.56 -7.59
CA PRO A 111 14.71 -9.87 -8.86
C PRO A 111 13.61 -8.79 -8.84
N VAL A 112 13.87 -7.67 -9.50
CA VAL A 112 12.89 -6.58 -9.59
C VAL A 112 11.61 -7.07 -10.27
N PHE A 113 11.74 -7.77 -11.37
CA PHE A 113 10.62 -8.40 -12.05
C PHE A 113 10.51 -9.89 -11.63
N PRO A 114 9.33 -10.43 -11.30
CA PRO A 114 7.98 -9.80 -11.35
C PRO A 114 7.55 -9.09 -10.05
N TRP A 115 8.39 -9.08 -9.02
CA TRP A 115 8.00 -8.66 -7.67
C TRP A 115 7.59 -7.17 -7.58
N TYR A 116 8.31 -6.29 -8.27
CA TYR A 116 7.94 -4.87 -8.35
C TYR A 116 6.58 -4.67 -9.03
N THR A 117 6.31 -5.42 -10.10
CA THR A 117 5.00 -5.36 -10.79
C THR A 117 3.88 -5.83 -9.86
N MET A 118 4.13 -6.88 -9.07
CA MET A 118 3.16 -7.38 -8.09
C MET A 118 2.90 -6.36 -6.98
N GLU A 119 3.93 -5.74 -6.43
CA GLU A 119 3.79 -4.68 -5.43
C GLU A 119 2.97 -3.52 -5.99
N LEU A 120 3.32 -3.01 -7.16
CA LEU A 120 2.61 -1.94 -7.85
C LEU A 120 1.14 -2.29 -8.10
N PHE A 121 0.87 -3.50 -8.56
CA PHE A 121 -0.48 -4.00 -8.77
C PHE A 121 -1.27 -4.05 -7.45
N CYS A 122 -0.68 -4.57 -6.37
CA CYS A 122 -1.32 -4.67 -5.07
C CYS A 122 -1.69 -3.30 -4.49
N ILE A 123 -0.84 -2.27 -4.63
CA ILE A 123 -1.13 -0.90 -4.17
C ILE A 123 -2.44 -0.38 -4.80
N TYR A 124 -2.58 -0.49 -6.12
CA TYR A 124 -3.76 0.02 -6.83
C TYR A 124 -4.97 -0.88 -6.68
N LEU A 125 -4.76 -2.18 -6.52
CA LEU A 125 -5.83 -3.12 -6.20
C LEU A 125 -6.44 -2.81 -4.83
N VAL A 126 -5.63 -2.55 -3.80
CA VAL A 126 -6.11 -2.10 -2.48
C VAL A 126 -6.92 -0.81 -2.62
N THR A 127 -6.38 0.20 -3.30
CA THR A 127 -7.06 1.48 -3.48
C THR A 127 -8.42 1.30 -4.17
N TRP A 128 -8.46 0.56 -5.26
CA TRP A 128 -9.71 0.29 -5.98
C TRP A 128 -10.71 -0.51 -5.14
N LEU A 129 -10.28 -1.58 -4.46
CA LEU A 129 -11.17 -2.39 -3.63
C LEU A 129 -11.74 -1.60 -2.44
N ILE A 130 -10.97 -0.68 -1.86
CA ILE A 130 -11.46 0.24 -0.83
C ILE A 130 -12.57 1.12 -1.41
N VAL A 131 -12.39 1.70 -2.60
CA VAL A 131 -13.41 2.50 -3.28
C VAL A 131 -14.68 1.67 -3.54
N VAL A 132 -14.54 0.44 -4.06
CA VAL A 132 -15.67 -0.46 -4.30
C VAL A 132 -16.44 -0.77 -3.02
N LEU A 133 -15.72 -1.09 -1.95
CA LEU A 133 -16.34 -1.46 -0.68
C LEU A 133 -17.00 -0.26 -0.01
N GLN A 134 -16.36 0.90 -0.03
CA GLN A 134 -16.93 2.13 0.53
C GLN A 134 -18.15 2.61 -0.26
N ASN A 135 -18.17 2.46 -1.60
CA ASN A 135 -19.34 2.71 -2.41
C ASN A 135 -20.55 1.84 -1.99
N ARG A 136 -20.30 0.58 -1.62
CA ARG A 136 -21.36 -0.30 -1.12
C ARG A 136 -21.88 0.09 0.26
N ILE A 137 -21.00 0.59 1.13
CA ILE A 137 -21.37 1.00 2.50
C ILE A 137 -22.05 2.38 2.47
N CYS A 138 -21.47 3.36 1.77
CA CYS A 138 -21.92 4.76 1.78
C CYS A 138 -23.01 5.06 0.74
N ARG A 139 -23.26 4.17 -0.22
CA ARG A 139 -24.31 4.26 -1.25
C ARG A 139 -24.42 5.64 -1.92
N PRO A 140 -23.34 6.13 -2.58
CA PRO A 140 -23.31 7.49 -3.16
C PRO A 140 -24.27 7.70 -4.34
N GLY A 141 -24.91 6.65 -4.84
CA GLY A 141 -25.72 6.63 -6.04
C GLY A 141 -25.04 5.87 -7.18
N PHE A 142 -25.82 5.53 -8.23
CA PHE A 142 -25.32 4.68 -9.31
C PHE A 142 -24.20 5.34 -10.11
N LEU A 143 -24.38 6.59 -10.53
CA LEU A 143 -23.44 7.28 -11.43
C LEU A 143 -22.06 7.53 -10.78
N PRO A 144 -21.96 8.12 -9.58
CA PRO A 144 -20.64 8.28 -8.90
C PRO A 144 -19.96 6.93 -8.64
N ALA A 145 -20.71 5.91 -8.24
CA ALA A 145 -20.17 4.58 -8.01
C ALA A 145 -19.65 3.93 -9.30
N ALA A 146 -20.39 4.04 -10.41
CA ALA A 146 -19.98 3.48 -11.70
C ALA A 146 -18.72 4.18 -12.24
N ILE A 147 -18.66 5.52 -12.17
CA ILE A 147 -17.49 6.30 -12.63
C ILE A 147 -16.26 5.95 -11.80
N SER A 148 -16.35 6.00 -10.45
CA SER A 148 -15.21 5.74 -9.58
C SER A 148 -14.68 4.30 -9.72
N ASN A 149 -15.58 3.32 -9.88
CA ASN A 149 -15.19 1.93 -10.12
C ASN A 149 -14.54 1.76 -11.50
N GLY A 150 -15.08 2.37 -12.54
CA GLY A 150 -14.53 2.32 -13.90
C GLY A 150 -13.14 2.94 -13.98
N VAL A 151 -12.96 4.13 -13.38
CA VAL A 151 -11.65 4.79 -13.29
C VAL A 151 -10.66 3.92 -12.52
N GLY A 152 -11.09 3.30 -11.42
CA GLY A 152 -10.24 2.41 -10.63
C GLY A 152 -9.77 1.19 -11.42
N VAL A 153 -10.66 0.52 -12.15
CA VAL A 153 -10.28 -0.62 -13.03
C VAL A 153 -9.35 -0.16 -14.14
N ALA A 154 -9.65 0.94 -14.81
CA ALA A 154 -8.81 1.47 -15.89
C ALA A 154 -7.39 1.80 -15.38
N PHE A 155 -7.30 2.40 -14.18
CA PHE A 155 -6.01 2.72 -13.57
C PHE A 155 -5.26 1.46 -13.12
N LEU A 156 -5.95 0.45 -12.61
CA LEU A 156 -5.35 -0.83 -12.23
C LEU A 156 -4.72 -1.55 -13.44
N VAL A 157 -5.45 -1.59 -14.57
CA VAL A 157 -4.94 -2.15 -15.84
C VAL A 157 -3.73 -1.34 -16.33
N TYR A 158 -3.84 -0.01 -16.30
CA TYR A 158 -2.75 0.88 -16.69
C TYR A 158 -1.48 0.67 -15.85
N ALA A 159 -1.63 0.57 -14.53
CA ALA A 159 -0.51 0.31 -13.62
C ALA A 159 0.12 -1.07 -13.81
N PHE A 160 -0.69 -2.09 -14.09
CA PHE A 160 -0.21 -3.42 -14.39
C PHE A 160 0.62 -3.44 -15.70
N LEU A 161 0.08 -2.86 -16.77
CA LEU A 161 0.80 -2.74 -18.05
C LEU A 161 2.09 -1.93 -17.92
N TYR A 162 2.04 -0.83 -17.15
CA TYR A 162 3.22 -0.05 -16.84
C TYR A 162 4.30 -0.90 -16.14
N GLY A 163 3.93 -1.66 -15.11
CA GLY A 163 4.85 -2.55 -14.41
C GLY A 163 5.46 -3.63 -15.30
N MET A 164 4.67 -4.18 -16.23
CA MET A 164 5.16 -5.18 -17.21
C MET A 164 6.13 -4.59 -18.23
N MET A 165 5.95 -3.32 -18.59
CA MET A 165 6.77 -2.63 -19.58
C MET A 165 7.92 -1.82 -18.96
N ALA A 166 8.14 -1.91 -17.65
CA ALA A 166 9.02 -1.05 -16.89
C ALA A 166 10.46 -0.94 -17.46
N SER A 167 10.99 -2.03 -18.03
CA SER A 167 12.34 -2.06 -18.64
C SER A 167 12.46 -1.31 -19.97
N HIS A 168 11.35 -0.99 -20.63
CA HIS A 168 11.32 -0.42 -21.97
C HIS A 168 10.75 1.01 -22.01
N LEU A 169 10.45 1.59 -20.85
CA LEU A 169 9.78 2.90 -20.79
C LEU A 169 10.74 4.06 -20.96
N SER A 170 10.31 5.06 -21.74
CA SER A 170 11.01 6.33 -21.84
C SER A 170 10.84 7.18 -20.57
N LEU A 171 11.78 8.11 -20.33
CA LEU A 171 11.70 9.05 -19.20
C LEU A 171 10.39 9.86 -19.21
N GLY A 172 9.87 10.20 -20.39
CA GLY A 172 8.58 10.89 -20.54
C GLY A 172 7.42 10.04 -20.04
N ALA A 173 7.39 8.75 -20.39
CA ALA A 173 6.37 7.82 -19.93
C ALA A 173 6.40 7.62 -18.39
N ILE A 174 7.60 7.59 -17.80
CA ILE A 174 7.78 7.47 -16.35
C ILE A 174 7.24 8.72 -15.63
N ARG A 175 7.56 9.92 -16.13
CA ARG A 175 7.04 11.18 -15.58
C ARG A 175 5.51 11.27 -15.70
N PHE A 176 4.98 10.87 -16.84
CA PHE A 176 3.53 10.83 -17.06
C PHE A 176 2.83 9.86 -16.11
N PHE A 177 3.38 8.66 -15.92
CA PHE A 177 2.86 7.69 -14.94
C PHE A 177 2.89 8.28 -13.53
N SER A 178 4.00 8.89 -13.10
CA SER A 178 4.10 9.52 -11.77
C SER A 178 3.05 10.62 -11.55
N ALA A 179 2.82 11.47 -12.56
CA ALA A 179 1.77 12.48 -12.50
C ALA A 179 0.37 11.86 -12.44
N SER A 180 0.12 10.82 -13.24
CA SER A 180 -1.16 10.08 -13.25
C SER A 180 -1.45 9.41 -11.91
N VAL A 181 -0.43 8.80 -11.29
CA VAL A 181 -0.51 8.23 -9.93
C VAL A 181 -0.91 9.28 -8.91
N PHE A 182 -0.27 10.45 -8.97
CA PHE A 182 -0.62 11.55 -8.07
C PHE A 182 -2.08 11.97 -8.22
N CYS A 183 -2.52 12.22 -9.45
CA CYS A 183 -3.90 12.62 -9.74
C CYS A 183 -4.89 11.54 -9.28
N TYR A 184 -4.62 10.27 -9.55
CA TYR A 184 -5.48 9.16 -9.15
C TYR A 184 -5.59 9.03 -7.62
N LYS A 185 -4.46 9.09 -6.90
CA LYS A 185 -4.44 9.01 -5.42
C LYS A 185 -5.18 10.21 -4.80
N ALA A 186 -4.94 11.43 -5.30
CA ALA A 186 -5.61 12.63 -4.83
C ALA A 186 -7.14 12.58 -5.08
N ALA A 187 -7.54 12.20 -6.29
CA ALA A 187 -8.94 12.06 -6.64
C ALA A 187 -9.64 10.97 -5.81
N SER A 188 -8.98 9.83 -5.59
CA SER A 188 -9.51 8.75 -4.76
C SER A 188 -9.68 9.18 -3.31
N ALA A 189 -8.67 9.83 -2.71
CA ALA A 189 -8.74 10.32 -1.33
C ALA A 189 -9.88 11.33 -1.14
N LEU A 190 -9.98 12.30 -2.05
CA LEU A 190 -11.06 13.30 -2.03
C LEU A 190 -12.44 12.65 -2.21
N TYR A 191 -12.56 11.73 -3.15
CA TYR A 191 -13.81 10.99 -3.38
C TYR A 191 -14.24 10.21 -2.14
N LEU A 192 -13.34 9.44 -1.52
CA LEU A 192 -13.63 8.68 -0.31
C LEU A 192 -14.10 9.58 0.84
N LEU A 193 -13.49 10.76 0.99
CA LEU A 193 -13.88 11.74 2.00
C LEU A 193 -15.29 12.30 1.72
N ILE A 194 -15.56 12.72 0.48
CA ILE A 194 -16.85 13.28 0.09
C ILE A 194 -17.99 12.29 0.32
N ILE A 195 -17.85 11.04 -0.15
CA ILE A 195 -18.93 10.04 0.01
C ILE A 195 -19.15 9.67 1.47
N ALA A 196 -18.11 9.68 2.31
CA ALA A 196 -18.25 9.44 3.74
C ALA A 196 -19.00 10.59 4.45
N VAL A 197 -18.71 11.86 4.10
CA VAL A 197 -19.44 13.04 4.59
C VAL A 197 -20.91 12.97 4.18
N LEU A 198 -21.19 12.69 2.91
CA LEU A 198 -22.55 12.57 2.41
C LEU A 198 -23.34 11.44 3.09
N ALA A 199 -22.70 10.32 3.40
CA ALA A 199 -23.32 9.22 4.12
C ALA A 199 -23.64 9.60 5.58
N ILE A 200 -22.78 10.35 6.25
CA ILE A 200 -23.04 10.88 7.61
C ILE A 200 -24.23 11.84 7.59
N HIS A 201 -24.28 12.75 6.62
CA HIS A 201 -25.43 13.67 6.48
C HIS A 201 -26.75 12.96 6.21
N ARG A 202 -26.74 11.78 5.60
CA ARG A 202 -27.94 10.92 5.43
C ARG A 202 -28.32 10.14 6.69
N GLY A 203 -27.59 10.32 7.81
CA GLY A 203 -27.89 9.66 9.07
C GLY A 203 -27.29 8.25 9.20
N GLU A 204 -26.45 7.81 8.28
CA GLU A 204 -25.78 6.50 8.37
C GLU A 204 -24.65 6.53 9.39
N GLN A 205 -24.95 6.22 10.64
CA GLN A 205 -23.97 6.23 11.75
C GLN A 205 -22.79 5.28 11.52
N ARG A 206 -22.97 4.21 10.75
CA ARG A 206 -21.91 3.27 10.35
C ARG A 206 -20.81 3.91 9.52
N SER A 207 -21.05 5.07 8.92
CA SER A 207 -20.07 5.80 8.11
C SER A 207 -19.09 6.64 8.92
N ARG A 208 -19.34 6.88 10.22
CA ARG A 208 -18.46 7.72 11.05
C ARG A 208 -17.02 7.17 11.17
N PRO A 209 -16.78 5.89 11.51
CA PRO A 209 -15.41 5.36 11.56
C PRO A 209 -14.70 5.48 10.21
N ILE A 210 -15.44 5.25 9.11
CA ILE A 210 -14.93 5.35 7.74
C ILE A 210 -14.55 6.79 7.40
N PHE A 211 -15.34 7.77 7.83
CA PHE A 211 -15.02 9.17 7.65
C PHE A 211 -13.71 9.55 8.35
N TYR A 212 -13.52 9.16 9.61
CA TYR A 212 -12.27 9.44 10.32
C TYR A 212 -11.07 8.78 9.66
N ALA A 213 -11.22 7.56 9.19
CA ALA A 213 -10.16 6.87 8.46
C ALA A 213 -9.85 7.52 7.11
N ALA A 214 -10.87 7.94 6.35
CA ALA A 214 -10.69 8.65 5.08
C ALA A 214 -10.04 10.04 5.30
N ALA A 215 -10.40 10.75 6.35
CA ALA A 215 -9.76 12.01 6.74
C ALA A 215 -8.28 11.79 7.11
N ALA A 216 -7.98 10.77 7.91
CA ALA A 216 -6.60 10.42 8.28
C ALA A 216 -5.76 10.05 7.04
N ALA A 217 -6.32 9.26 6.11
CA ALA A 217 -5.65 8.91 4.85
C ALA A 217 -5.40 10.14 3.96
N THR A 218 -6.34 11.08 3.91
CA THR A 218 -6.18 12.33 3.16
C THR A 218 -5.09 13.20 3.79
N CYS A 219 -5.06 13.31 5.12
CA CYS A 219 -3.98 14.01 5.83
C CYS A 219 -2.62 13.34 5.58
N ALA A 220 -2.54 12.01 5.61
CA ALA A 220 -1.33 11.26 5.31
C ALA A 220 -0.84 11.52 3.88
N PHE A 221 -1.75 11.55 2.90
CA PHE A 221 -1.44 11.87 1.51
C PHE A 221 -0.88 13.29 1.35
N ILE A 222 -1.48 14.29 2.04
CA ILE A 222 -1.00 15.68 2.05
C ILE A 222 0.39 15.73 2.67
N TRP A 223 0.59 15.05 3.79
CA TRP A 223 1.88 14.98 4.48
C TRP A 223 2.99 14.43 3.58
N ASP A 224 2.75 13.32 2.90
CA ASP A 224 3.71 12.72 1.96
C ASP A 224 4.09 13.65 0.79
N ARG A 225 3.24 14.64 0.51
CA ARG A 225 3.49 15.63 -0.53
C ARG A 225 4.21 16.89 -0.05
N LEU A 226 3.88 17.35 1.15
CA LEU A 226 4.50 18.55 1.73
C LEU A 226 5.91 18.28 2.27
N LEU A 227 6.11 17.07 2.79
CA LEU A 227 7.40 16.63 3.32
C LEU A 227 7.86 15.41 2.52
N PRO A 228 8.54 15.61 1.37
CA PRO A 228 9.06 14.51 0.57
C PRO A 228 10.12 13.78 1.39
N VAL A 229 9.73 12.72 2.06
CA VAL A 229 10.62 11.81 2.76
C VAL A 229 11.07 10.78 1.74
N TYR A 230 12.35 10.78 1.41
CA TYR A 230 12.93 9.84 0.47
C TYR A 230 13.00 8.41 1.04
N GLU A 231 12.90 8.27 2.35
CA GLU A 231 12.78 6.98 3.01
C GLU A 231 11.38 6.79 3.59
N PRO A 232 10.76 5.60 3.37
CA PRO A 232 9.53 5.29 4.08
C PRO A 232 9.79 5.30 5.59
N VAL A 233 8.97 6.02 6.34
CA VAL A 233 8.93 5.96 7.79
C VAL A 233 8.66 4.51 8.20
N ILE A 234 8.92 4.12 9.43
CA ILE A 234 8.80 2.76 9.92
C ILE A 234 7.61 2.03 9.26
N GLY A 235 7.90 1.07 8.38
CA GLY A 235 6.93 0.22 7.70
C GLY A 235 6.24 0.76 6.45
N GLY A 236 6.57 1.95 5.94
CA GLY A 236 6.00 2.47 4.69
C GLY A 236 5.79 3.99 4.67
N TRP A 237 5.14 4.48 3.63
CA TRP A 237 4.72 5.86 3.48
C TRP A 237 3.48 6.16 4.34
N PHE A 238 3.26 7.40 4.74
CA PHE A 238 2.07 7.78 5.52
C PHE A 238 0.76 7.44 4.81
N LEU A 239 0.71 7.49 3.48
CA LEU A 239 -0.46 7.09 2.71
C LEU A 239 -0.78 5.60 2.87
N GLU A 240 0.22 4.73 2.96
CA GLU A 240 0.03 3.30 3.21
C GLU A 240 -0.56 3.07 4.60
N TRP A 241 -0.09 3.82 5.62
CA TRP A 241 -0.73 3.86 6.93
C TRP A 241 -2.18 4.32 6.87
N GLY A 242 -2.47 5.37 6.09
CA GLY A 242 -3.84 5.83 5.86
C GLY A 242 -4.72 4.75 5.26
N SER A 243 -4.21 3.97 4.32
CA SER A 243 -4.92 2.81 3.75
C SER A 243 -5.20 1.74 4.79
N PHE A 244 -4.27 1.47 5.71
CA PHE A 244 -4.50 0.58 6.85
C PHE A 244 -5.60 1.10 7.79
N PHE A 245 -5.64 2.39 8.08
CA PHE A 245 -6.71 2.99 8.90
C PHE A 245 -8.07 2.84 8.24
N ILE A 246 -8.19 3.05 6.94
CA ILE A 246 -9.43 2.81 6.20
C ILE A 246 -9.82 1.32 6.28
N ALA A 247 -8.88 0.42 6.00
CA ALA A 247 -9.15 -1.01 6.07
C ALA A 247 -9.55 -1.45 7.49
N ALA A 248 -8.90 -0.93 8.53
CA ALA A 248 -9.25 -1.22 9.92
C ALA A 248 -10.65 -0.71 10.28
N ALA A 249 -11.03 0.50 9.85
CA ALA A 249 -12.36 1.06 10.11
C ALA A 249 -13.46 0.28 9.39
N ILE A 250 -13.23 -0.13 8.14
CA ILE A 250 -14.13 -0.99 7.38
C ILE A 250 -14.24 -2.36 8.05
N GLY A 251 -13.10 -2.95 8.42
CA GLY A 251 -13.02 -4.22 9.13
C GLY A 251 -13.82 -4.18 10.42
N TYR A 252 -13.63 -3.16 11.26
CA TYR A 252 -14.39 -2.95 12.48
C TYR A 252 -15.90 -2.91 12.23
N SER A 253 -16.35 -2.16 11.24
CA SER A 253 -17.77 -2.07 10.89
C SER A 253 -18.35 -3.43 10.47
N LEU A 254 -17.62 -4.19 9.67
CA LEU A 254 -18.04 -5.52 9.21
C LEU A 254 -18.03 -6.56 10.35
N TRP A 255 -17.02 -6.51 11.21
CA TRP A 255 -16.93 -7.41 12.38
C TRP A 255 -18.06 -7.16 13.37
N ARG A 256 -18.40 -5.91 13.59
CA ARG A 256 -19.57 -5.58 14.42
C ARG A 256 -20.85 -6.18 13.85
N ASP A 257 -21.08 -6.11 12.55
CA ASP A 257 -22.22 -6.74 11.89
C ASP A 257 -22.21 -8.27 12.05
N VAL A 258 -21.02 -8.88 12.05
CA VAL A 258 -20.85 -10.31 12.31
C VAL A 258 -21.22 -10.66 13.74
N ILE A 259 -20.72 -9.91 14.73
CA ILE A 259 -20.98 -10.13 16.15
C ILE A 259 -22.47 -9.97 16.46
N GLU A 260 -23.09 -8.89 15.98
CA GLU A 260 -24.52 -8.64 16.11
C GLU A 260 -25.35 -9.77 15.47
N GLY A 261 -24.92 -10.26 14.31
CA GLY A 261 -25.58 -11.36 13.60
C GLY A 261 -25.50 -12.73 14.31
N TYR A 262 -24.52 -12.92 15.19
CA TYR A 262 -24.41 -14.12 16.03
C TYR A 262 -25.11 -14.00 17.39
N GLY A 263 -25.72 -12.84 17.70
CA GLY A 263 -26.34 -12.61 19.02
C GLY A 263 -25.34 -12.57 20.17
N LEU A 264 -24.09 -12.24 19.90
CA LEU A 264 -23.00 -12.16 20.88
C LEU A 264 -22.82 -10.73 21.43
N SER A 265 -23.87 -9.90 21.34
CA SER A 265 -23.87 -8.52 21.86
C SER A 265 -24.28 -8.45 23.33
#